data_47e2af8320f6183cc3829f325ca5eb59
#
_entry.id   47e2af8320f6183cc3829f325ca5eb59
#
_cell.length_a   1.000
_cell.length_b   1.000
_cell.length_c   1.000
_cell.angle_alpha   90.00
_cell.angle_beta   90.00
_cell.angle_gamma   90.00
#
_symmetry.space_group_name_H-M   'P 1'
#
loop_
_entity.id
_entity.type
_entity.pdbx_description
1 polymer ?
#
loop_
_entity_poly.entity_id
_entity_poly.type
_entity_poly.pdbx_seq_one_letter_code
_entity_poly.pdbx_strand_id
1 'polypeptide(L)'
;MGYFVNGLAWLLMALGLVYLIRLVIATLQLERGLVPYLSLPSARLARAVAHVGRRSKTNGAQFFECPIPAAYSSVLGLRHTRCILSQELVAAATTEELNAIVAHESTHLRLRDVETTFLVSILNCLFFYLRPVRLLARRWREETELACDAAAVQVVGDPLAMATAILRVSGAPARANLSGLLPTVALAFADESACLTARRVENLIAQAQRSALPAVRETWLHSVGGWVVTLALAGIGVSLLLSSQAVCYAHCSLEAAAHLLP
;
A
#
# COMPACT_ATOMS: atom_id res chain seq x y z
N MET A 1 -2.27 -18.01 36.98
CA MET A 1 -2.45 -17.99 35.52
C MET A 1 -2.88 -16.61 34.97
N GLY A 2 -3.85 -15.92 35.58
CA GLY A 2 -4.32 -14.61 35.10
C GLY A 2 -3.23 -13.53 34.92
N TYR A 3 -2.30 -13.41 35.87
CA TYR A 3 -1.19 -12.44 35.79
C TYR A 3 -0.24 -12.70 34.64
N PHE A 4 0.00 -13.94 34.25
CA PHE A 4 0.86 -14.29 33.12
C PHE A 4 0.22 -13.89 31.76
N VAL A 5 -1.08 -14.15 31.58
CA VAL A 5 -1.83 -13.78 30.38
C VAL A 5 -1.88 -12.27 30.24
N ASN A 6 -2.14 -11.54 31.33
CA ASN A 6 -2.13 -10.09 31.34
C ASN A 6 -0.73 -9.54 31.03
N GLY A 7 0.34 -10.11 31.61
CA GLY A 7 1.71 -9.70 31.31
C GLY A 7 2.08 -9.90 29.84
N LEU A 8 1.70 -11.02 29.24
CA LEU A 8 1.93 -11.29 27.82
C LEU A 8 1.16 -10.31 26.93
N ALA A 9 -0.11 -10.02 27.25
CA ALA A 9 -0.92 -9.05 26.48
C ALA A 9 -0.30 -7.64 26.52
N TRP A 10 0.14 -7.19 27.69
CA TRP A 10 0.83 -5.90 27.83
C TRP A 10 2.15 -5.87 27.07
N LEU A 11 2.93 -6.96 27.07
CA LEU A 11 4.17 -7.07 26.30
C LEU A 11 3.91 -6.95 24.80
N LEU A 12 2.92 -7.69 24.27
CA LEU A 12 2.56 -7.63 22.84
C LEU A 12 2.08 -6.23 22.45
N MET A 13 1.30 -5.58 23.31
CA MET A 13 0.81 -4.22 23.07
C MET A 13 1.97 -3.20 23.07
N ALA A 14 2.92 -3.33 24.01
CA ALA A 14 4.11 -2.49 24.06
C ALA A 14 4.99 -2.66 22.80
N LEU A 15 5.20 -3.91 22.37
CA LEU A 15 5.91 -4.20 21.12
C LEU A 15 5.21 -3.59 19.89
N GLY A 16 3.88 -3.74 19.78
CA GLY A 16 3.08 -3.13 18.73
C GLY A 16 3.21 -1.61 18.72
N LEU A 17 3.20 -0.98 19.88
CA LEU A 17 3.41 0.46 20.01
C LEU A 17 4.82 0.88 19.56
N VAL A 18 5.86 0.12 19.91
CA VAL A 18 7.23 0.37 19.44
C VAL A 18 7.30 0.28 17.91
N TYR A 19 6.67 -0.73 17.30
CA TYR A 19 6.58 -0.84 15.83
C TYR A 19 5.86 0.36 15.21
N LEU A 20 4.75 0.79 15.81
CA LEU A 20 4.00 1.96 15.37
C LEU A 20 4.83 3.25 15.44
N ILE A 21 5.52 3.48 16.55
CA ILE A 21 6.41 4.64 16.72
C ILE A 21 7.51 4.64 15.65
N ARG A 22 8.14 3.49 15.41
CA ARG A 22 9.14 3.33 14.35
C ARG A 22 8.57 3.63 12.97
N LEU A 23 7.37 3.14 12.66
CA LEU A 23 6.68 3.41 11.39
C LEU A 23 6.47 4.92 11.21
N VAL A 24 5.93 5.60 12.21
CA VAL A 24 5.67 7.05 12.17
C VAL A 24 6.98 7.83 11.98
N ILE A 25 8.01 7.54 12.78
CA ILE A 25 9.32 8.20 12.67
C ILE A 25 9.90 8.00 11.27
N ALA A 26 9.88 6.77 10.77
CA ALA A 26 10.41 6.45 9.45
C ALA A 26 9.67 7.16 8.31
N THR A 27 8.33 7.24 8.38
CA THR A 27 7.52 7.99 7.42
C THR A 27 7.87 9.47 7.44
N LEU A 28 7.98 10.07 8.62
CA LEU A 28 8.36 11.50 8.77
C LEU A 28 9.78 11.77 8.31
N GLN A 29 10.73 10.86 8.58
CA GLN A 29 12.11 10.99 8.12
C GLN A 29 12.20 10.90 6.59
N LEU A 30 11.48 9.97 5.99
CA LEU A 30 11.42 9.82 4.53
C LEU A 30 10.85 11.09 3.87
N GLU A 31 9.72 11.60 4.39
CA GLU A 31 9.15 12.86 3.89
C GLU A 31 10.14 14.03 4.02
N ARG A 32 10.75 14.20 5.19
CA ARG A 32 11.72 15.29 5.41
C ARG A 32 12.98 15.14 4.57
N GLY A 33 13.44 13.91 4.37
CA GLY A 33 14.64 13.62 3.60
C GLY A 33 14.45 13.82 2.10
N LEU A 34 13.26 13.54 1.56
CA LEU A 34 12.99 13.65 0.12
C LEU A 34 12.57 15.05 -0.32
N VAL A 35 11.83 15.79 0.52
CA VAL A 35 11.29 17.13 0.17
C VAL A 35 12.34 18.10 -0.37
N PRO A 36 13.57 18.21 0.20
CA PRO A 36 14.59 19.13 -0.31
C PRO A 36 15.08 18.81 -1.72
N TYR A 37 14.94 17.57 -2.17
CA TYR A 37 15.41 17.11 -3.48
C TYR A 37 14.31 17.12 -4.55
N LEU A 38 13.08 17.50 -4.19
CA LEU A 38 11.98 17.57 -5.14
C LEU A 38 12.13 18.78 -6.04
N SER A 39 12.08 18.54 -7.33
CA SER A 39 12.04 19.58 -8.36
C SER A 39 10.66 19.62 -9.02
N LEU A 40 10.36 20.75 -9.64
CA LEU A 40 9.18 20.87 -10.48
C LEU A 40 9.24 19.91 -11.66
N PRO A 41 8.11 19.45 -12.18
CA PRO A 41 8.08 18.51 -13.29
C PRO A 41 8.73 19.13 -14.54
N SER A 42 9.57 18.35 -15.20
CA SER A 42 10.15 18.71 -16.50
C SER A 42 9.03 18.91 -17.55
N ALA A 43 9.35 19.55 -18.68
CA ALA A 43 8.39 19.74 -19.77
C ALA A 43 7.80 18.41 -20.29
N ARG A 44 8.54 17.32 -20.17
CA ARG A 44 8.10 15.98 -20.56
C ARG A 44 7.05 15.43 -19.59
N LEU A 45 7.34 15.44 -18.28
CA LEU A 45 6.40 15.00 -17.25
C LEU A 45 5.17 15.91 -17.22
N ALA A 46 5.35 17.23 -17.33
CA ALA A 46 4.25 18.19 -17.34
C ALA A 46 3.26 17.92 -18.50
N ARG A 47 3.78 17.55 -19.69
CA ARG A 47 2.92 17.16 -20.83
C ARG A 47 2.12 15.89 -20.56
N ALA A 48 2.75 14.86 -19.98
CA ALA A 48 2.08 13.62 -19.60
C ALA A 48 0.98 13.87 -18.55
N VAL A 49 1.30 14.66 -17.53
CA VAL A 49 0.35 15.05 -16.47
C VAL A 49 -0.83 15.85 -17.06
N ALA A 50 -0.57 16.79 -17.95
CA ALA A 50 -1.63 17.55 -18.62
C ALA A 50 -2.50 16.67 -19.53
N HIS A 51 -1.89 15.69 -20.22
CA HIS A 51 -2.61 14.76 -21.08
C HIS A 51 -3.55 13.85 -20.25
N VAL A 52 -3.02 13.22 -19.21
CA VAL A 52 -3.76 12.32 -18.31
C VAL A 52 -4.76 13.11 -17.48
N GLY A 53 -4.38 14.28 -16.94
CA GLY A 53 -5.21 15.09 -16.05
C GLY A 53 -6.53 15.53 -16.67
N ARG A 54 -6.57 15.75 -17.99
CA ARG A 54 -7.82 16.04 -18.72
C ARG A 54 -8.83 14.88 -18.65
N ARG A 55 -8.35 13.64 -18.52
CA ARG A 55 -9.19 12.42 -18.47
C ARG A 55 -9.45 11.96 -17.05
N SER A 56 -8.46 12.05 -16.15
CA SER A 56 -8.50 11.54 -14.78
C SER A 56 -8.93 12.57 -13.74
N LYS A 57 -9.13 13.85 -14.11
CA LYS A 57 -9.45 14.97 -13.18
C LYS A 57 -8.39 15.14 -12.08
N THR A 58 -7.14 14.84 -12.35
CA THR A 58 -6.05 14.91 -11.37
C THR A 58 -5.41 16.29 -11.36
N ASN A 59 -5.04 16.78 -10.18
CA ASN A 59 -4.34 18.06 -10.04
C ASN A 59 -2.84 17.88 -10.35
N GLY A 60 -2.35 18.52 -11.41
CA GLY A 60 -0.95 18.47 -11.82
C GLY A 60 0.04 19.06 -10.82
N ALA A 61 -0.42 19.90 -9.88
CA ALA A 61 0.43 20.49 -8.84
C ALA A 61 0.98 19.47 -7.82
N GLN A 62 0.53 18.22 -7.87
CA GLN A 62 0.98 17.15 -6.97
C GLN A 62 2.13 16.31 -7.54
N PHE A 63 2.59 16.57 -8.77
CA PHE A 63 3.66 15.82 -9.42
C PHE A 63 5.01 16.54 -9.29
N PHE A 64 6.03 15.78 -8.91
CA PHE A 64 7.40 16.25 -8.70
C PHE A 64 8.40 15.25 -9.30
N GLU A 65 9.60 15.74 -9.62
CA GLU A 65 10.72 14.90 -9.99
C GLU A 65 11.78 14.88 -8.88
N CYS A 66 12.51 13.76 -8.79
CA CYS A 66 13.62 13.62 -7.88
C CYS A 66 14.86 13.03 -8.61
N PRO A 67 16.10 13.40 -8.22
CA PRO A 67 17.33 12.93 -8.85
C PRO A 67 17.77 11.56 -8.30
N ILE A 68 16.84 10.61 -8.18
CA ILE A 68 17.17 9.23 -7.77
C ILE A 68 17.73 8.50 -8.99
N PRO A 69 18.93 7.88 -8.90
CA PRO A 69 19.57 7.16 -10.01
C PRO A 69 18.96 5.77 -10.17
N ALA A 70 17.67 5.73 -10.49
CA ALA A 70 16.93 4.51 -10.74
C ALA A 70 15.50 4.82 -11.18
N ALA A 71 14.87 3.90 -11.92
CA ALA A 71 13.46 4.02 -12.28
C ALA A 71 12.58 3.88 -11.02
N TYR A 72 12.01 4.98 -10.59
CA TYR A 72 11.21 5.05 -9.37
C TYR A 72 9.98 5.94 -9.56
N SER A 73 8.82 5.44 -9.11
CA SER A 73 7.62 6.24 -8.94
C SER A 73 6.94 5.87 -7.60
N SER A 74 6.36 6.84 -6.94
CA SER A 74 5.58 6.61 -5.72
C SER A 74 4.76 7.82 -5.34
N VAL A 75 3.67 7.58 -4.61
CA VAL A 75 2.88 8.61 -3.96
C VAL A 75 3.24 8.65 -2.48
N LEU A 76 3.65 9.80 -1.98
CA LEU A 76 4.10 10.02 -0.61
C LEU A 76 3.40 11.22 0.03
N GLY A 77 3.36 11.23 1.37
CA GLY A 77 2.86 12.34 2.15
C GLY A 77 1.43 12.13 2.69
N LEU A 78 1.30 12.16 4.02
CA LEU A 78 -0.01 11.99 4.68
C LEU A 78 -0.86 13.28 4.65
N ARG A 79 -0.24 14.44 4.81
CA ARG A 79 -0.94 15.74 4.82
C ARG A 79 -0.94 16.42 3.47
N HIS A 80 0.18 16.32 2.76
CA HIS A 80 0.39 16.91 1.44
C HIS A 80 0.86 15.80 0.52
N THR A 81 -0.08 15.07 -0.03
CA THR A 81 0.19 13.95 -0.92
C THR A 81 0.89 14.44 -2.19
N ARG A 82 2.04 13.85 -2.50
CA ARG A 82 2.88 14.17 -3.66
C ARG A 82 3.18 12.89 -4.43
N CYS A 83 3.06 12.97 -5.73
CA CYS A 83 3.55 11.94 -6.64
C CYS A 83 4.97 12.29 -7.06
N ILE A 84 5.90 11.39 -6.84
CA ILE A 84 7.33 11.59 -7.10
C ILE A 84 7.77 10.58 -8.16
N LEU A 85 8.33 11.07 -9.25
CA LEU A 85 8.97 10.25 -10.27
C LEU A 85 10.47 10.58 -10.32
N SER A 86 11.31 9.56 -10.52
CA SER A 86 12.72 9.80 -10.74
C SER A 86 12.97 10.43 -12.12
N GLN A 87 13.97 11.30 -12.20
CA GLN A 87 14.40 11.89 -13.46
C GLN A 87 14.84 10.82 -14.47
N GLU A 88 15.46 9.75 -13.99
CA GLU A 88 15.85 8.60 -14.80
C GLU A 88 14.63 7.91 -15.43
N LEU A 89 13.57 7.63 -14.63
CA LEU A 89 12.34 7.06 -15.15
C LEU A 89 11.70 7.96 -16.20
N VAL A 90 11.59 9.26 -15.90
CA VAL A 90 11.02 10.23 -16.84
C VAL A 90 11.83 10.32 -18.15
N ALA A 91 13.15 10.20 -18.10
CA ALA A 91 14.01 10.20 -19.27
C ALA A 91 13.92 8.91 -20.10
N ALA A 92 13.87 7.76 -19.43
CA ALA A 92 13.96 6.44 -20.06
C ALA A 92 12.61 5.89 -20.55
N ALA A 93 11.47 6.29 -19.94
CA ALA A 93 10.14 5.80 -20.32
C ALA A 93 9.73 6.33 -21.73
N THR A 94 8.99 5.57 -22.51
CA THR A 94 8.33 6.09 -23.70
C THR A 94 7.21 7.08 -23.32
N THR A 95 6.62 7.75 -24.28
CA THR A 95 5.49 8.66 -24.01
C THR A 95 4.28 7.89 -23.49
N GLU A 96 4.02 6.73 -24.06
CA GLU A 96 2.92 5.83 -23.69
C GLU A 96 3.11 5.27 -22.30
N GLU A 97 4.33 4.77 -21.99
CA GLU A 97 4.69 4.29 -20.65
C GLU A 97 4.57 5.41 -19.61
N LEU A 98 5.06 6.62 -19.92
CA LEU A 98 4.97 7.74 -18.98
C LEU A 98 3.53 8.16 -18.73
N ASN A 99 2.67 8.16 -19.74
CA ASN A 99 1.24 8.41 -19.59
C ASN A 99 0.58 7.33 -18.72
N ALA A 100 0.97 6.05 -18.90
CA ALA A 100 0.45 4.95 -18.12
C ALA A 100 0.88 5.06 -16.64
N ILE A 101 2.14 5.38 -16.36
CA ILE A 101 2.65 5.63 -15.00
C ILE A 101 1.89 6.80 -14.36
N VAL A 102 1.77 7.93 -15.05
CA VAL A 102 1.05 9.10 -14.53
C VAL A 102 -0.41 8.77 -14.25
N ALA A 103 -1.07 7.99 -15.11
CA ALA A 103 -2.46 7.57 -14.90
C ALA A 103 -2.61 6.66 -13.67
N HIS A 104 -1.67 5.72 -13.49
CA HIS A 104 -1.61 4.83 -12.32
C HIS A 104 -1.42 5.63 -11.02
N GLU A 105 -0.39 6.46 -10.94
CA GLU A 105 -0.11 7.30 -9.78
C GLU A 105 -1.24 8.31 -9.49
N SER A 106 -1.88 8.84 -10.56
CA SER A 106 -3.07 9.69 -10.42
C SER A 106 -4.23 8.96 -9.75
N THR A 107 -4.35 7.66 -9.94
CA THR A 107 -5.38 6.85 -9.30
C THR A 107 -5.12 6.71 -7.81
N HIS A 108 -3.88 6.45 -7.39
CA HIS A 108 -3.48 6.44 -5.98
C HIS A 108 -3.76 7.80 -5.30
N LEU A 109 -3.46 8.91 -5.98
CA LEU A 109 -3.78 10.26 -5.46
C LEU A 109 -5.30 10.45 -5.28
N ARG A 110 -6.10 10.04 -6.25
CA ARG A 110 -7.56 10.15 -6.23
C ARG A 110 -8.20 9.30 -5.13
N LEU A 111 -7.69 8.08 -4.93
CA LEU A 111 -8.18 7.12 -3.94
C LEU A 111 -7.67 7.40 -2.53
N ARG A 112 -6.74 8.36 -2.36
CA ARG A 112 -6.09 8.65 -1.09
C ARG A 112 -5.40 7.43 -0.48
N ASP A 113 -4.79 6.60 -1.32
CA ASP A 113 -4.25 5.30 -0.94
C ASP A 113 -3.12 5.41 0.09
N VAL A 114 -2.40 6.53 0.13
CA VAL A 114 -1.35 6.76 1.15
C VAL A 114 -1.95 6.73 2.55
N GLU A 115 -3.11 7.38 2.74
CA GLU A 115 -3.78 7.42 4.04
C GLU A 115 -4.29 6.03 4.44
N THR A 116 -4.91 5.33 3.48
CA THR A 116 -5.43 3.98 3.71
C THR A 116 -4.30 2.98 3.96
N THR A 117 -3.22 3.05 3.19
CA THR A 117 -2.01 2.23 3.39
C THR A 117 -1.39 2.49 4.76
N PHE A 118 -1.34 3.75 5.20
CA PHE A 118 -0.85 4.10 6.51
C PHE A 118 -1.72 3.51 7.63
N LEU A 119 -3.06 3.58 7.49
CA LEU A 119 -3.99 2.97 8.44
C LEU A 119 -3.82 1.44 8.50
N VAL A 120 -3.72 0.77 7.36
CA VAL A 120 -3.44 -0.68 7.29
C VAL A 120 -2.12 -1.02 7.96
N SER A 121 -1.10 -0.18 7.77
CA SER A 121 0.21 -0.35 8.40
C SER A 121 0.15 -0.19 9.92
N ILE A 122 -0.67 0.74 10.44
CA ILE A 122 -0.95 0.86 11.88
C ILE A 122 -1.57 -0.42 12.42
N LEU A 123 -2.61 -0.94 11.76
CA LEU A 123 -3.24 -2.19 12.17
C LEU A 123 -2.25 -3.36 12.15
N ASN A 124 -1.41 -3.43 11.13
CA ASN A 124 -0.35 -4.43 11.06
C ASN A 124 0.69 -4.29 12.18
N CYS A 125 1.02 -3.07 12.60
CA CYS A 125 1.94 -2.84 13.71
C CYS A 125 1.33 -3.26 15.05
N LEU A 126 0.07 -2.93 15.29
CA LEU A 126 -0.62 -3.26 16.55
C LEU A 126 -0.93 -4.75 16.66
N PHE A 127 -1.28 -5.40 15.55
CA PHE A 127 -1.67 -6.81 15.48
C PHE A 127 -0.64 -7.68 14.74
N PHE A 128 0.64 -7.33 14.84
CA PHE A 128 1.74 -8.00 14.10
C PHE A 128 1.81 -9.50 14.33
N TYR A 129 1.33 -10.00 15.47
CA TYR A 129 1.29 -11.40 15.85
C TYR A 129 0.11 -12.18 15.23
N LEU A 130 -0.90 -11.49 14.65
CA LEU A 130 -2.05 -12.11 14.03
C LEU A 130 -1.82 -12.33 12.52
N ARG A 131 -1.60 -13.59 12.13
CA ARG A 131 -1.44 -13.97 10.71
C ARG A 131 -2.58 -13.50 9.80
N PRO A 132 -3.89 -13.59 10.20
CA PRO A 132 -4.99 -13.13 9.35
C PRO A 132 -4.89 -11.64 9.00
N VAL A 133 -4.47 -10.78 9.93
CA VAL A 133 -4.32 -9.34 9.70
C VAL A 133 -3.27 -9.07 8.62
N ARG A 134 -2.13 -9.76 8.69
CA ARG A 134 -1.07 -9.63 7.67
C ARG A 134 -1.52 -10.12 6.30
N LEU A 135 -2.24 -11.25 6.24
CA LEU A 135 -2.78 -11.78 4.99
C LEU A 135 -3.81 -10.83 4.36
N LEU A 136 -4.69 -10.24 5.18
CA LEU A 136 -5.69 -9.28 4.73
C LEU A 136 -5.04 -7.99 4.22
N ALA A 137 -4.05 -7.47 4.94
CA ALA A 137 -3.28 -6.30 4.54
C ALA A 137 -2.52 -6.51 3.22
N ARG A 138 -2.01 -7.72 3.01
CA ARG A 138 -1.35 -8.10 1.75
C ARG A 138 -2.35 -8.15 0.60
N ARG A 139 -3.46 -8.88 0.75
CA ARG A 139 -4.49 -8.98 -0.28
C ARG A 139 -5.08 -7.63 -0.62
N TRP A 140 -5.32 -6.80 0.38
CA TRP A 140 -5.81 -5.44 0.14
C TRP A 140 -4.85 -4.65 -0.76
N ARG A 141 -3.54 -4.70 -0.50
CA ARG A 141 -2.54 -4.04 -1.37
C ARG A 141 -2.54 -4.60 -2.79
N GLU A 142 -2.58 -5.92 -2.93
CA GLU A 142 -2.64 -6.58 -4.24
C GLU A 142 -3.85 -6.10 -5.05
N GLU A 143 -5.03 -6.08 -4.44
CA GLU A 143 -6.27 -5.62 -5.10
C GLU A 143 -6.25 -4.12 -5.41
N THR A 144 -5.66 -3.29 -4.56
CA THR A 144 -5.47 -1.85 -4.81
C THR A 144 -4.58 -1.62 -6.03
N GLU A 145 -3.45 -2.31 -6.13
CA GLU A 145 -2.56 -2.20 -7.29
C GLU A 145 -3.26 -2.63 -8.60
N LEU A 146 -3.99 -3.75 -8.56
CA LEU A 146 -4.76 -4.22 -9.72
C LEU A 146 -5.87 -3.24 -10.12
N ALA A 147 -6.53 -2.61 -9.16
CA ALA A 147 -7.54 -1.59 -9.42
C ALA A 147 -6.92 -0.31 -10.03
N CYS A 148 -5.74 0.10 -9.55
CA CYS A 148 -5.01 1.23 -10.11
C CYS A 148 -4.53 0.96 -11.55
N ASP A 149 -4.05 -0.26 -11.83
CA ASP A 149 -3.69 -0.67 -13.18
C ASP A 149 -4.90 -0.65 -14.12
N ALA A 150 -6.02 -1.21 -13.70
CA ALA A 150 -7.25 -1.21 -14.50
C ALA A 150 -7.75 0.21 -14.78
N ALA A 151 -7.70 1.11 -13.78
CA ALA A 151 -8.07 2.51 -13.96
C ALA A 151 -7.10 3.26 -14.90
N ALA A 152 -5.79 2.98 -14.80
CA ALA A 152 -4.79 3.56 -15.70
C ALA A 152 -5.03 3.13 -17.15
N VAL A 153 -5.32 1.85 -17.39
CA VAL A 153 -5.64 1.33 -18.72
C VAL A 153 -6.90 1.98 -19.28
N GLN A 154 -7.93 2.24 -18.47
CA GLN A 154 -9.13 2.96 -18.93
C GLN A 154 -8.81 4.39 -19.39
N VAL A 155 -7.85 5.05 -18.75
CA VAL A 155 -7.45 6.42 -19.10
C VAL A 155 -6.58 6.44 -20.36
N VAL A 156 -5.59 5.54 -20.45
CA VAL A 156 -4.59 5.52 -21.53
C VAL A 156 -5.08 4.73 -22.75
N GLY A 157 -5.85 3.66 -22.53
CA GLY A 157 -6.36 2.77 -23.57
C GLY A 157 -5.37 1.71 -24.04
N ASP A 158 -4.20 1.60 -23.41
CA ASP A 158 -3.13 0.67 -23.81
C ASP A 158 -2.64 -0.16 -22.61
N PRO A 159 -3.13 -1.42 -22.47
CA PRO A 159 -2.68 -2.32 -21.42
C PRO A 159 -1.20 -2.73 -21.54
N LEU A 160 -0.65 -2.80 -22.76
CA LEU A 160 0.74 -3.18 -22.97
C LEU A 160 1.70 -2.07 -22.54
N ALA A 161 1.36 -0.80 -22.80
CA ALA A 161 2.12 0.34 -22.29
C ALA A 161 2.15 0.32 -20.75
N MET A 162 1.06 -0.07 -20.07
CA MET A 162 1.04 -0.22 -18.63
C MET A 162 1.91 -1.41 -18.18
N ALA A 163 1.85 -2.56 -18.86
CA ALA A 163 2.67 -3.72 -18.53
C ALA A 163 4.17 -3.44 -18.66
N THR A 164 4.60 -2.78 -19.75
CA THR A 164 6.00 -2.38 -19.94
C THR A 164 6.45 -1.33 -18.93
N ALA A 165 5.59 -0.39 -18.58
CA ALA A 165 5.84 0.58 -17.52
C ALA A 165 6.10 -0.08 -16.16
N ILE A 166 5.27 -1.08 -15.78
CA ILE A 166 5.46 -1.87 -14.54
C ILE A 166 6.82 -2.58 -14.57
N LEU A 167 7.18 -3.24 -15.68
CA LEU A 167 8.46 -3.94 -15.81
C LEU A 167 9.64 -2.97 -15.71
N ARG A 168 9.53 -1.77 -16.28
CA ARG A 168 10.57 -0.74 -16.17
C ARG A 168 10.79 -0.29 -14.73
N VAL A 169 9.72 -0.03 -13.98
CA VAL A 169 9.80 0.39 -12.58
C VAL A 169 10.27 -0.76 -11.68
N SER A 170 9.83 -2.00 -11.94
CA SER A 170 10.17 -3.16 -11.10
C SER A 170 11.56 -3.75 -11.40
N GLY A 171 12.06 -3.62 -12.62
CA GLY A 171 13.37 -4.15 -13.06
C GLY A 171 14.56 -3.29 -12.65
N ALA A 172 14.34 -2.11 -12.09
CA ALA A 172 15.43 -1.21 -11.72
C ALA A 172 16.13 -1.68 -10.44
N PRO A 173 17.48 -1.66 -10.38
CA PRO A 173 18.26 -2.00 -9.18
C PRO A 173 18.06 -1.02 -8.01
N ALA A 174 17.22 -0.03 -8.17
CA ALA A 174 16.93 1.02 -7.20
C ALA A 174 16.38 0.52 -5.85
N ARG A 175 15.68 -0.60 -5.85
CA ARG A 175 15.18 -1.17 -4.58
C ARG A 175 16.31 -1.55 -3.64
N ALA A 176 17.48 -1.94 -4.16
CA ALA A 176 18.66 -2.25 -3.35
C ALA A 176 19.30 -0.98 -2.74
N ASN A 177 19.29 0.13 -3.46
CA ASN A 177 19.94 1.38 -3.00
C ASN A 177 19.06 2.22 -2.07
N LEU A 178 17.72 2.11 -2.19
CA LEU A 178 16.77 2.74 -1.27
C LEU A 178 16.58 1.92 0.03
N SER A 179 17.01 0.67 0.05
CA SER A 179 16.92 -0.19 1.26
C SER A 179 17.66 0.38 2.48
N GLY A 180 18.69 1.20 2.27
CA GLY A 180 19.36 1.93 3.35
C GLY A 180 18.56 3.12 3.90
N LEU A 181 17.58 3.63 3.15
CA LEU A 181 16.74 4.77 3.52
C LEU A 181 15.32 4.35 3.93
N LEU A 182 14.88 3.16 3.48
CA LEU A 182 13.57 2.63 3.81
C LEU A 182 13.64 1.84 5.13
N PRO A 183 12.68 2.06 6.04
CA PRO A 183 12.64 1.29 7.28
C PRO A 183 12.48 -0.21 6.99
N THR A 184 13.03 -1.03 7.87
CA THR A 184 13.02 -2.51 7.84
C THR A 184 11.63 -3.12 7.53
N VAL A 185 10.56 -2.39 7.81
CA VAL A 185 9.17 -2.75 7.50
C VAL A 185 8.92 -2.78 5.97
N ALA A 186 9.55 -1.88 5.21
CA ALA A 186 9.43 -1.88 3.74
C ALA A 186 10.20 -3.05 3.10
N LEU A 187 11.30 -3.50 3.73
CA LEU A 187 12.10 -4.63 3.25
C LEU A 187 11.39 -5.99 3.41
N ALA A 188 10.58 -6.15 4.46
CA ALA A 188 9.79 -7.38 4.67
C ALA A 188 8.76 -7.64 3.55
N PHE A 189 8.48 -6.63 2.72
CA PHE A 189 7.54 -6.70 1.59
C PHE A 189 8.23 -6.77 0.22
N ALA A 190 9.56 -6.72 0.16
CA ALA A 190 10.31 -6.71 -1.10
C ALA A 190 10.21 -8.05 -1.84
N ASP A 191 10.23 -9.16 -1.12
CA ASP A 191 10.18 -10.53 -1.69
C ASP A 191 8.79 -10.87 -2.27
N GLU A 192 7.73 -10.27 -1.70
CA GLU A 192 6.35 -10.41 -2.20
C GLU A 192 6.10 -9.63 -3.49
N SER A 193 6.93 -8.62 -3.77
CA SER A 193 6.72 -7.72 -4.91
C SER A 193 6.90 -8.39 -6.27
N ALA A 194 7.78 -9.38 -6.40
CA ALA A 194 8.00 -10.06 -7.68
C ALA A 194 6.78 -10.86 -8.12
N CYS A 195 6.15 -11.61 -7.21
CA CYS A 195 4.93 -12.37 -7.49
C CYS A 195 3.76 -11.44 -7.86
N LEU A 196 3.61 -10.33 -7.15
CA LEU A 196 2.58 -9.34 -7.46
C LEU A 196 2.84 -8.69 -8.82
N THR A 197 4.08 -8.31 -9.12
CA THR A 197 4.46 -7.75 -10.42
C THR A 197 4.13 -8.71 -11.57
N ALA A 198 4.47 -9.99 -11.44
CA ALA A 198 4.13 -11.00 -12.44
C ALA A 198 2.61 -11.10 -12.64
N ARG A 199 1.83 -11.18 -11.56
CA ARG A 199 0.36 -11.21 -11.61
C ARG A 199 -0.25 -9.97 -12.28
N ARG A 200 0.29 -8.78 -11.99
CA ARG A 200 -0.15 -7.51 -12.63
C ARG A 200 0.09 -7.55 -14.13
N VAL A 201 1.30 -7.92 -14.55
CA VAL A 201 1.69 -8.01 -15.96
C VAL A 201 0.84 -9.07 -16.69
N GLU A 202 0.65 -10.27 -16.12
CA GLU A 202 -0.19 -11.31 -16.69
C GLU A 202 -1.64 -10.84 -16.89
N ASN A 203 -2.22 -10.14 -15.90
CA ASN A 203 -3.57 -9.59 -16.03
C ASN A 203 -3.67 -8.55 -17.16
N LEU A 204 -2.67 -7.70 -17.32
CA LEU A 204 -2.64 -6.69 -18.38
C LEU A 204 -2.47 -7.32 -19.78
N ILE A 205 -1.62 -8.33 -19.90
CA ILE A 205 -1.49 -9.10 -21.15
C ILE A 205 -2.80 -9.81 -21.48
N ALA A 206 -3.43 -10.45 -20.51
CA ALA A 206 -4.73 -11.09 -20.70
C ALA A 206 -5.82 -10.09 -21.09
N GLN A 207 -5.78 -8.87 -20.53
CA GLN A 207 -6.68 -7.78 -20.91
C GLN A 207 -6.44 -7.31 -22.35
N ALA A 208 -5.18 -7.15 -22.77
CA ALA A 208 -4.82 -6.81 -24.14
C ALA A 208 -5.34 -7.84 -25.15
N GLN A 209 -5.25 -9.12 -24.79
CA GLN A 209 -5.78 -10.23 -25.63
C GLN A 209 -7.31 -10.26 -25.67
N ARG A 210 -7.97 -9.80 -24.61
CA ARG A 210 -9.46 -9.77 -24.51
C ARG A 210 -10.08 -8.49 -25.05
N SER A 211 -9.36 -7.62 -25.72
CA SER A 211 -9.75 -6.24 -26.12
C SER A 211 -11.13 -6.04 -26.79
N ALA A 212 -12.08 -6.94 -26.55
CA ALA A 212 -13.44 -6.91 -27.05
C ALA A 212 -14.53 -6.98 -25.96
N LEU A 213 -14.23 -6.91 -24.64
CA LEU A 213 -15.24 -7.06 -23.60
C LEU A 213 -15.43 -5.78 -22.74
N PRO A 214 -16.69 -5.51 -22.33
CA PRO A 214 -17.09 -4.23 -21.74
C PRO A 214 -16.49 -3.98 -20.34
N ALA A 215 -16.36 -2.69 -20.02
CA ALA A 215 -15.80 -2.13 -18.80
C ALA A 215 -16.24 -2.87 -17.52
N VAL A 216 -15.25 -3.28 -16.73
CA VAL A 216 -15.45 -3.76 -15.37
C VAL A 216 -16.00 -2.62 -14.51
N ARG A 217 -17.21 -2.81 -14.03
CA ARG A 217 -17.91 -1.91 -13.12
C ARG A 217 -17.10 -1.81 -11.82
N GLU A 218 -16.76 -0.60 -11.43
CA GLU A 218 -16.00 -0.32 -10.21
C GLU A 218 -16.64 -1.00 -8.98
N THR A 219 -15.95 -1.97 -8.40
CA THR A 219 -16.38 -2.67 -7.17
C THR A 219 -16.02 -1.85 -5.91
N TRP A 220 -16.30 -0.57 -5.95
CA TRP A 220 -16.00 0.41 -4.89
C TRP A 220 -16.65 0.06 -3.55
N LEU A 221 -17.87 -0.48 -3.60
CA LEU A 221 -18.67 -0.83 -2.43
C LEU A 221 -18.10 -1.99 -1.61
N HIS A 222 -17.32 -2.89 -2.22
CA HIS A 222 -16.75 -4.02 -1.50
C HIS A 222 -15.55 -3.64 -0.61
N SER A 223 -14.79 -2.62 -0.99
CA SER A 223 -13.63 -2.18 -0.21
C SER A 223 -14.07 -1.50 1.10
N VAL A 224 -15.04 -0.59 1.05
CA VAL A 224 -15.53 0.13 2.26
C VAL A 224 -16.23 -0.84 3.23
N GLY A 225 -17.04 -1.76 2.72
CA GLY A 225 -17.71 -2.78 3.56
C GLY A 225 -16.72 -3.70 4.27
N GLY A 226 -15.64 -4.10 3.59
CA GLY A 226 -14.56 -4.89 4.18
C GLY A 226 -13.88 -4.18 5.35
N TRP A 227 -13.63 -2.87 5.21
CA TRP A 227 -13.01 -2.05 6.26
C TRP A 227 -13.90 -1.92 7.50
N VAL A 228 -15.18 -1.67 7.32
CA VAL A 228 -16.14 -1.56 8.44
C VAL A 228 -16.18 -2.86 9.22
N VAL A 229 -16.25 -4.01 8.55
CA VAL A 229 -16.23 -5.33 9.19
C VAL A 229 -14.91 -5.58 9.93
N THR A 230 -13.77 -5.24 9.30
CA THR A 230 -12.45 -5.46 9.92
C THR A 230 -12.25 -4.59 11.15
N LEU A 231 -12.64 -3.32 11.09
CA LEU A 231 -12.58 -2.40 12.23
C LEU A 231 -13.55 -2.80 13.35
N ALA A 232 -14.75 -3.26 12.99
CA ALA A 232 -15.71 -3.76 13.97
C ALA A 232 -15.19 -5.02 14.68
N LEU A 233 -14.64 -5.99 13.94
CA LEU A 233 -14.04 -7.19 14.51
C LEU A 233 -12.81 -6.89 15.37
N ALA A 234 -11.95 -5.95 14.94
CA ALA A 234 -10.82 -5.49 15.73
C ALA A 234 -11.28 -4.79 17.03
N GLY A 235 -12.30 -3.93 16.94
CA GLY A 235 -12.90 -3.25 18.11
C GLY A 235 -13.52 -4.23 19.10
N ILE A 236 -14.23 -5.25 18.60
CA ILE A 236 -14.79 -6.32 19.43
C ILE A 236 -13.65 -7.11 20.09
N GLY A 237 -12.61 -7.48 19.36
CA GLY A 237 -11.46 -8.19 19.88
C GLY A 237 -10.74 -7.43 21.00
N VAL A 238 -10.52 -6.13 20.82
CA VAL A 238 -9.92 -5.25 21.83
C VAL A 238 -10.85 -5.11 23.05
N SER A 239 -12.15 -4.93 22.83
CA SER A 239 -13.13 -4.82 23.92
C SER A 239 -13.21 -6.11 24.74
N LEU A 240 -13.15 -7.29 24.10
CA LEU A 240 -13.11 -8.58 24.78
C LEU A 240 -11.81 -8.78 25.58
N LEU A 241 -10.66 -8.34 25.04
CA LEU A 241 -9.38 -8.42 25.73
C LEU A 241 -9.29 -7.47 26.95
N LEU A 242 -9.97 -6.33 26.87
CA LEU A 242 -9.99 -5.33 27.96
C LEU A 242 -11.08 -5.58 29.00
N SER A 243 -12.07 -6.43 28.71
CA SER A 243 -13.12 -6.74 29.68
C SER A 243 -12.63 -7.72 30.73
N SER A 244 -12.59 -7.27 31.98
CA SER A 244 -12.25 -8.12 33.15
C SER A 244 -13.19 -9.32 33.29
N GLN A 245 -14.41 -9.23 32.78
CA GLN A 245 -15.40 -10.31 32.79
C GLN A 245 -15.07 -11.41 31.78
N ALA A 246 -14.60 -11.10 30.57
CA ALA A 246 -14.21 -12.13 29.60
C ALA A 246 -12.99 -12.93 30.06
N VAL A 247 -12.04 -12.29 30.74
CA VAL A 247 -10.89 -12.97 31.36
C VAL A 247 -11.36 -13.88 32.53
N CYS A 248 -12.32 -13.44 33.30
CA CYS A 248 -12.90 -14.21 34.38
C CYS A 248 -13.68 -15.45 33.87
N TYR A 249 -14.50 -15.29 32.82
CA TYR A 249 -15.20 -16.40 32.14
C TYR A 249 -14.25 -17.42 31.52
N ALA A 250 -13.19 -16.96 30.83
CA ALA A 250 -12.19 -17.86 30.28
C ALA A 250 -11.43 -18.63 31.37
N HIS A 251 -11.18 -18.01 32.51
CA HIS A 251 -10.56 -18.67 33.67
C HIS A 251 -11.47 -19.74 34.28
N CYS A 252 -12.73 -19.41 34.56
CA CYS A 252 -13.70 -20.35 35.10
C CYS A 252 -13.98 -21.54 34.18
N SER A 253 -14.02 -21.31 32.84
CA SER A 253 -14.24 -22.40 31.87
C SER A 253 -13.03 -23.33 31.76
N LEU A 254 -11.80 -22.82 31.91
CA LEU A 254 -10.56 -23.60 31.92
C LEU A 254 -10.45 -24.45 33.22
N GLU A 255 -10.81 -23.88 34.37
CA GLU A 255 -10.84 -24.62 35.62
C GLU A 255 -11.90 -25.72 35.59
N ALA A 256 -13.11 -25.44 35.09
CA ALA A 256 -14.16 -26.45 34.92
C ALA A 256 -13.73 -27.58 33.98
N ALA A 257 -13.02 -27.29 32.92
CA ALA A 257 -12.48 -28.29 31.99
C ALA A 257 -11.34 -29.13 32.62
N ALA A 258 -10.50 -28.50 33.45
CA ALA A 258 -9.41 -29.20 34.15
C ALA A 258 -9.94 -30.19 35.24
N HIS A 259 -11.11 -29.93 35.82
CA HIS A 259 -11.77 -30.84 36.77
C HIS A 259 -12.54 -32.00 36.10
N LEU A 260 -12.70 -31.97 34.76
CA LEU A 260 -13.36 -33.03 33.97
C LEU A 260 -12.37 -34.03 33.33
N LEU A 261 -11.08 -33.80 33.49
CA LEU A 261 -10.03 -34.75 33.06
C LEU A 261 -9.68 -35.64 34.23
N PRO A 262 -9.79 -37.00 34.10
CA PRO A 262 -9.47 -37.96 35.14
C PRO A 262 -7.97 -38.01 35.49
#